data_7f4dd2589a346f126b02d9df3f71bc9a
#
_entry.id   7f4dd2589a346f126b02d9df3f71bc9a
#
_cell.length_a   1.000
_cell.length_b   1.000
_cell.length_c   1.000
_cell.angle_alpha   90.00
_cell.angle_beta   90.00
_cell.angle_gamma   90.00
#
_symmetry.space_group_name_H-M   'P 1'
#
loop_
_entity.id
_entity.type
_entity.pdbx_description
1 polymer ?
#
loop_
_entity_poly.entity_id
_entity_poly.type
_entity_poly.pdbx_seq_one_letter_code
_entity_poly.pdbx_strand_id
1 'polypeptide(L)'
;MRRAEKRILVFRTAISKQTIPSEADIRNASREGVEAVILLFQQTFTELSERLQQVEDRLSKNSGNSGKPPSTDGYEKPAPKSRRRHSGKKSGGQAGHAGHTLQMVERPDEIVVHPVEQCAHCQKSLKKVVVSALEKRQVLDLPEIRLQATEHQAEIKNCPACRKFTRAVFPVDVIQAVQYGKRIKAQMAYFHEYQLLPLGRTNETLYDLYDQDIAEGTILSACEELAGTVQPVQEAVKDHLTHTAKVVRFDESGARAIGKLHWFHVASNEYLTYYAVHAKRGRVAMDAIGILPNLHGRAIHDDLPSYFRYGCKHGLCNAHHLRSLEFLLERYPQAWVKKLKDLLLEIQAAVEKAVSKAKTRLPVKTL
;
A
#
# COMPACT_ATOMS: atom_id res chain seq x y z
N MET A 1 -30.27 4.32 17.20
CA MET A 1 -31.26 5.31 16.78
C MET A 1 -30.71 6.75 16.75
N ARG A 2 -30.13 7.33 17.78
CA ARG A 2 -29.69 8.77 17.78
C ARG A 2 -28.59 9.17 16.74
N ARG A 3 -27.82 8.24 16.17
CA ARG A 3 -26.80 8.54 15.13
C ARG A 3 -27.37 8.60 13.70
N ALA A 4 -28.47 7.91 13.43
CA ALA A 4 -29.15 7.96 12.14
C ALA A 4 -29.93 9.28 11.98
N GLU A 5 -30.55 9.75 13.05
CA GLU A 5 -31.29 11.03 13.03
C GLU A 5 -30.38 12.24 12.81
N LYS A 6 -29.14 12.24 13.35
CA LYS A 6 -28.18 13.34 13.08
C LYS A 6 -27.69 13.36 11.62
N ARG A 7 -27.62 12.20 10.94
CA ARG A 7 -27.30 12.18 9.50
C ARG A 7 -28.44 12.72 8.63
N ILE A 8 -29.67 12.43 9.01
CA ILE A 8 -30.86 12.97 8.32
C ILE A 8 -30.96 14.49 8.52
N LEU A 9 -30.58 15.00 9.69
CA LEU A 9 -30.63 16.44 9.97
C LEU A 9 -29.58 17.26 9.19
N VAL A 10 -28.37 16.68 8.97
CA VAL A 10 -27.32 17.33 8.16
C VAL A 10 -27.72 17.37 6.67
N PHE A 11 -28.50 16.39 6.19
CA PHE A 11 -29.05 16.43 4.83
C PHE A 11 -30.18 17.45 4.67
N ARG A 12 -30.95 17.77 5.73
CA ARG A 12 -31.99 18.78 5.69
C ARG A 12 -31.47 20.21 5.60
N THR A 13 -30.26 20.50 6.08
CA THR A 13 -29.69 21.87 6.04
C THR A 13 -28.99 22.21 4.73
N ALA A 14 -28.78 21.26 3.83
CA ALA A 14 -28.16 21.49 2.52
C ALA A 14 -29.18 21.65 1.37
N ILE A 15 -30.45 21.45 1.63
CA ILE A 15 -31.52 21.77 0.67
C ILE A 15 -31.83 23.25 0.86
N SER A 16 -31.27 24.11 0.01
CA SER A 16 -31.63 25.53 0.02
C SER A 16 -33.14 25.63 -0.22
N LYS A 17 -33.81 26.47 0.56
CA LYS A 17 -35.26 26.68 0.53
C LYS A 17 -35.83 27.22 -0.82
N GLN A 18 -34.98 27.34 -1.86
CA GLN A 18 -35.27 28.02 -3.13
C GLN A 18 -35.84 27.15 -4.25
N THR A 19 -36.11 25.86 -4.04
CA THR A 19 -36.50 24.96 -5.12
C THR A 19 -38.00 24.70 -5.26
N ILE A 20 -38.77 25.04 -4.26
CA ILE A 20 -40.23 24.93 -4.33
C ILE A 20 -40.74 26.35 -4.48
N PRO A 21 -41.53 26.64 -5.55
CA PRO A 21 -42.13 27.95 -5.72
C PRO A 21 -42.87 28.35 -4.47
N SER A 22 -42.68 29.58 -4.02
CA SER A 22 -43.43 30.12 -2.90
C SER A 22 -44.90 30.33 -3.30
N GLU A 23 -45.77 30.42 -2.31
CA GLU A 23 -47.17 30.73 -2.58
C GLU A 23 -47.34 32.08 -3.33
N ALA A 24 -46.42 33.02 -3.11
CA ALA A 24 -46.36 34.29 -3.82
C ALA A 24 -45.99 34.11 -5.29
N ASP A 25 -45.02 33.20 -5.61
CA ASP A 25 -44.63 32.90 -6.99
C ASP A 25 -45.78 32.26 -7.77
N ILE A 26 -46.49 31.31 -7.12
CA ILE A 26 -47.67 30.66 -7.71
C ILE A 26 -48.81 31.67 -7.95
N ARG A 27 -49.08 32.57 -6.99
CA ARG A 27 -50.11 33.62 -7.12
C ARG A 27 -49.76 34.62 -8.22
N ASN A 28 -48.50 35.01 -8.37
CA ASN A 28 -48.05 35.91 -9.43
C ASN A 28 -48.19 35.23 -10.82
N ALA A 29 -47.70 33.99 -10.97
CA ALA A 29 -47.89 33.25 -12.21
C ALA A 29 -49.38 33.03 -12.55
N SER A 30 -50.24 32.80 -11.53
CA SER A 30 -51.67 32.66 -11.72
C SER A 30 -52.34 33.96 -12.22
N ARG A 31 -51.79 35.14 -11.88
CA ARG A 31 -52.25 36.43 -12.39
C ARG A 31 -51.84 36.67 -13.83
N GLU A 32 -50.73 36.11 -14.26
CA GLU A 32 -50.22 36.20 -15.64
C GLU A 32 -50.89 35.19 -16.59
N GLY A 33 -51.64 34.22 -16.05
CA GLY A 33 -52.39 33.24 -16.81
C GLY A 33 -51.93 31.81 -16.66
N VAL A 34 -52.67 30.89 -17.22
CA VAL A 34 -52.42 29.43 -17.09
C VAL A 34 -51.06 29.01 -17.66
N GLU A 35 -50.63 29.66 -18.74
CA GLU A 35 -49.33 29.35 -19.37
C GLU A 35 -48.15 29.64 -18.45
N ALA A 36 -48.17 30.76 -17.71
CA ALA A 36 -47.14 31.12 -16.75
C ALA A 36 -47.07 30.10 -15.59
N VAL A 37 -48.20 29.61 -15.13
CA VAL A 37 -48.25 28.54 -14.11
C VAL A 37 -47.64 27.24 -14.64
N ILE A 38 -47.98 26.87 -15.86
CA ILE A 38 -47.41 25.66 -16.52
C ILE A 38 -45.89 25.78 -16.65
N LEU A 39 -45.38 26.92 -17.11
CA LEU A 39 -43.95 27.18 -17.26
C LEU A 39 -43.22 27.10 -15.90
N LEU A 40 -43.80 27.69 -14.85
CA LEU A 40 -43.22 27.61 -13.49
C LEU A 40 -43.14 26.17 -12.97
N PHE A 41 -44.18 25.36 -13.18
CA PHE A 41 -44.17 23.95 -12.85
C PHE A 41 -43.13 23.15 -13.67
N GLN A 42 -43.04 23.39 -14.97
CA GLN A 42 -42.07 22.73 -15.83
C GLN A 42 -40.63 23.04 -15.39
N GLN A 43 -40.30 24.29 -15.10
CA GLN A 43 -38.99 24.69 -14.59
C GLN A 43 -38.69 24.00 -13.25
N THR A 44 -39.62 24.07 -12.29
CA THR A 44 -39.47 23.45 -10.99
C THR A 44 -39.28 21.93 -11.08
N PHE A 45 -40.06 21.28 -11.94
CA PHE A 45 -39.96 19.84 -12.15
C PHE A 45 -38.63 19.46 -12.78
N THR A 46 -38.15 20.25 -13.76
CA THR A 46 -36.84 20.06 -14.36
C THR A 46 -35.69 20.16 -13.34
N GLU A 47 -35.72 21.23 -12.53
CA GLU A 47 -34.71 21.41 -11.47
C GLU A 47 -34.74 20.30 -10.43
N LEU A 48 -35.94 19.85 -10.01
CA LEU A 48 -36.05 18.70 -9.08
C LEU A 48 -35.54 17.42 -9.68
N SER A 49 -35.84 17.15 -10.97
CA SER A 49 -35.36 15.99 -11.69
C SER A 49 -33.84 15.98 -11.82
N GLU A 50 -33.24 17.11 -12.16
CA GLU A 50 -31.79 17.27 -12.23
C GLU A 50 -31.11 17.04 -10.86
N ARG A 51 -31.68 17.57 -9.79
CA ARG A 51 -31.19 17.37 -8.43
C ARG A 51 -31.31 15.91 -7.98
N LEU A 52 -32.43 15.27 -8.26
CA LEU A 52 -32.63 13.86 -7.98
C LEU A 52 -31.58 13.02 -8.71
N GLN A 53 -31.36 13.29 -9.99
CA GLN A 53 -30.34 12.63 -10.80
C GLN A 53 -28.95 12.81 -10.21
N GLN A 54 -28.58 14.03 -9.78
CA GLN A 54 -27.29 14.30 -9.13
C GLN A 54 -27.11 13.52 -7.81
N VAL A 55 -28.17 13.37 -7.01
CA VAL A 55 -28.13 12.59 -5.76
C VAL A 55 -27.98 11.11 -6.06
N GLU A 56 -28.72 10.57 -7.01
CA GLU A 56 -28.62 9.18 -7.45
C GLU A 56 -27.21 8.87 -8.00
N ASP A 57 -26.67 9.77 -8.84
CA ASP A 57 -25.31 9.63 -9.36
C ASP A 57 -24.25 9.65 -8.26
N ARG A 58 -24.47 10.48 -7.24
CA ARG A 58 -23.56 10.54 -6.08
C ARG A 58 -23.64 9.26 -5.24
N LEU A 59 -24.82 8.68 -5.09
CA LEU A 59 -25.04 7.43 -4.35
C LEU A 59 -24.48 6.20 -5.09
N SER A 60 -24.59 6.17 -6.43
CA SER A 60 -24.12 5.08 -7.26
C SER A 60 -22.59 5.02 -7.45
N LYS A 61 -21.86 6.10 -7.08
CA LYS A 61 -20.40 6.14 -7.14
C LYS A 61 -19.77 5.31 -6.03
N ASN A 62 -18.83 4.42 -6.39
CA ASN A 62 -18.03 3.59 -5.50
C ASN A 62 -16.54 3.61 -5.93
N SER A 63 -15.67 2.86 -5.25
CA SER A 63 -14.24 2.80 -5.58
C SER A 63 -13.93 2.14 -6.93
N GLY A 64 -14.84 1.36 -7.48
CA GLY A 64 -14.69 0.69 -8.78
C GLY A 64 -14.99 1.58 -9.97
N ASN A 65 -15.90 2.57 -9.81
CA ASN A 65 -16.39 3.43 -10.88
C ASN A 65 -16.14 4.93 -10.66
N SER A 66 -15.37 5.31 -9.66
CA SER A 66 -15.03 6.71 -9.37
C SER A 66 -13.68 6.84 -8.68
N GLY A 67 -13.24 8.06 -8.39
CA GLY A 67 -12.08 8.35 -7.56
C GLY A 67 -12.31 8.21 -6.05
N LYS A 68 -13.46 7.65 -5.61
CA LYS A 68 -13.69 7.41 -4.18
C LYS A 68 -12.71 6.35 -3.65
N PRO A 69 -12.09 6.57 -2.48
CA PRO A 69 -11.23 5.56 -1.87
C PRO A 69 -12.03 4.35 -1.41
N PRO A 70 -11.48 3.12 -1.44
CA PRO A 70 -12.17 1.89 -1.01
C PRO A 70 -12.73 1.94 0.41
N SER A 71 -12.15 2.77 1.28
CA SER A 71 -12.63 2.99 2.66
C SER A 71 -14.00 3.66 2.77
N THR A 72 -14.51 4.23 1.68
CA THR A 72 -15.82 4.89 1.63
C THR A 72 -16.96 3.99 1.13
N ASP A 73 -16.66 2.79 0.61
CA ASP A 73 -17.66 1.87 0.03
C ASP A 73 -18.55 1.19 1.09
N GLY A 74 -18.22 1.30 2.38
CA GLY A 74 -18.95 0.63 3.44
C GLY A 74 -18.75 -0.89 3.44
N TYR A 75 -19.74 -1.65 3.93
CA TYR A 75 -19.68 -3.12 4.00
C TYR A 75 -20.11 -3.81 2.70
N GLU A 76 -20.88 -3.15 1.86
CA GLU A 76 -21.35 -3.67 0.55
C GLU A 76 -20.34 -3.32 -0.55
N LYS A 77 -19.10 -3.81 -0.43
CA LYS A 77 -18.10 -3.59 -1.48
C LYS A 77 -18.49 -4.37 -2.73
N PRO A 78 -18.53 -3.71 -3.90
CA PRO A 78 -18.64 -4.46 -5.15
C PRO A 78 -17.44 -5.41 -5.27
N ALA A 79 -17.70 -6.65 -5.67
CA ALA A 79 -16.65 -7.63 -5.88
C ALA A 79 -15.59 -7.07 -6.85
N PRO A 80 -14.29 -7.15 -6.53
CA PRO A 80 -13.26 -6.63 -7.41
C PRO A 80 -13.33 -7.33 -8.76
N LYS A 81 -13.66 -6.60 -9.80
CA LYS A 81 -13.66 -7.12 -11.17
C LYS A 81 -12.22 -7.41 -11.58
N SER A 82 -11.84 -8.67 -11.74
CA SER A 82 -10.53 -9.04 -12.26
C SER A 82 -10.34 -8.46 -13.67
N ARG A 83 -9.30 -7.66 -13.85
CA ARG A 83 -8.91 -7.16 -15.18
C ARG A 83 -8.14 -8.20 -16.01
N ARG A 84 -7.84 -9.37 -15.43
CA ARG A 84 -7.19 -10.47 -16.15
C ARG A 84 -8.18 -11.06 -17.13
N ARG A 85 -7.83 -11.05 -18.41
CA ARG A 85 -8.58 -11.79 -19.43
C ARG A 85 -8.49 -13.28 -19.10
N HIS A 86 -9.62 -13.98 -19.14
CA HIS A 86 -9.64 -15.43 -18.94
C HIS A 86 -8.79 -16.07 -20.03
N SER A 87 -7.69 -16.71 -19.67
CA SER A 87 -6.72 -17.25 -20.64
C SER A 87 -7.23 -18.53 -21.32
N GLY A 88 -8.32 -19.11 -20.85
CA GLY A 88 -8.83 -20.43 -21.28
C GLY A 88 -7.91 -21.61 -20.91
N LYS A 89 -6.78 -21.36 -20.25
CA LYS A 89 -5.83 -22.39 -19.83
C LYS A 89 -6.26 -23.00 -18.50
N LYS A 90 -5.94 -24.29 -18.29
CA LYS A 90 -6.19 -24.96 -17.01
C LYS A 90 -5.39 -24.28 -15.89
N SER A 91 -5.95 -24.29 -14.67
CA SER A 91 -5.22 -23.83 -13.48
C SER A 91 -4.04 -24.76 -13.20
N GLY A 92 -2.90 -24.20 -12.76
CA GLY A 92 -1.67 -24.95 -12.49
C GLY A 92 -0.55 -24.62 -13.46
N GLY A 93 0.56 -25.35 -13.36
CA GLY A 93 1.73 -25.20 -14.22
C GLY A 93 1.39 -25.48 -15.68
N GLN A 94 1.75 -24.57 -16.58
CA GLN A 94 1.56 -24.71 -18.01
C GLN A 94 2.72 -25.51 -18.62
N ALA A 95 2.48 -26.14 -19.75
CA ALA A 95 3.57 -26.81 -20.50
C ALA A 95 4.71 -25.81 -20.78
N GLY A 96 5.94 -26.21 -20.44
CA GLY A 96 7.12 -25.34 -20.55
C GLY A 96 7.38 -24.42 -19.34
N HIS A 97 6.56 -24.49 -18.28
CA HIS A 97 6.85 -23.83 -17.02
C HIS A 97 8.04 -24.52 -16.34
N ALA A 98 9.13 -23.80 -16.12
CA ALA A 98 10.26 -24.32 -15.35
C ALA A 98 9.80 -24.56 -13.91
N GLY A 99 9.73 -25.83 -13.51
CA GLY A 99 9.41 -26.20 -12.13
C GLY A 99 10.53 -25.76 -11.20
N HIS A 100 10.17 -25.16 -10.07
CA HIS A 100 11.10 -24.88 -8.98
C HIS A 100 11.08 -26.04 -7.99
N THR A 101 11.98 -27.01 -8.17
CA THR A 101 12.19 -28.12 -7.22
C THR A 101 13.27 -27.73 -6.23
N LEU A 102 13.12 -28.15 -4.97
CA LEU A 102 14.15 -28.00 -3.96
C LEU A 102 15.44 -28.68 -4.44
N GLN A 103 16.53 -27.95 -4.46
CA GLN A 103 17.83 -28.42 -4.92
C GLN A 103 18.72 -28.78 -3.72
N MET A 104 19.57 -29.78 -3.90
CA MET A 104 20.59 -30.10 -2.90
C MET A 104 21.60 -28.95 -2.77
N VAL A 105 22.02 -28.66 -1.54
CA VAL A 105 23.12 -27.73 -1.29
C VAL A 105 24.44 -28.43 -1.54
N GLU A 106 25.40 -27.70 -2.10
CA GLU A 106 26.72 -28.25 -2.41
C GLU A 106 27.55 -28.57 -1.14
N ARG A 107 27.37 -27.74 -0.11
CA ARG A 107 28.10 -27.86 1.18
C ARG A 107 27.06 -27.94 2.30
N PRO A 108 26.67 -29.17 2.70
CA PRO A 108 25.80 -29.37 3.85
C PRO A 108 26.53 -29.06 5.16
N ASP A 109 25.82 -28.59 6.16
CA ASP A 109 26.36 -28.27 7.47
C ASP A 109 26.78 -29.52 8.24
N GLU A 110 26.13 -30.66 8.02
CA GLU A 110 26.42 -31.94 8.63
C GLU A 110 26.36 -33.06 7.60
N ILE A 111 27.25 -34.06 7.73
CA ILE A 111 27.23 -35.24 6.90
C ILE A 111 27.13 -36.45 7.82
N VAL A 112 26.04 -37.17 7.74
CA VAL A 112 25.82 -38.43 8.46
C VAL A 112 26.02 -39.58 7.49
N VAL A 113 27.03 -40.45 7.76
CA VAL A 113 27.29 -41.63 6.95
C VAL A 113 26.63 -42.84 7.55
N HIS A 114 25.84 -43.57 6.74
CA HIS A 114 25.20 -44.83 7.10
C HIS A 114 26.04 -45.99 6.52
N PRO A 115 26.89 -46.65 7.31
CA PRO A 115 27.76 -47.72 6.77
C PRO A 115 26.98 -49.02 6.55
N VAL A 116 27.32 -49.73 5.50
CA VAL A 116 26.85 -51.09 5.27
C VAL A 116 27.84 -52.08 5.92
N GLU A 117 27.41 -52.68 7.03
CA GLU A 117 28.25 -53.57 7.83
C GLU A 117 28.21 -55.02 7.39
N GLN A 118 27.10 -55.45 6.77
CA GLN A 118 26.88 -56.84 6.34
C GLN A 118 26.16 -56.91 4.99
N CYS A 119 26.45 -57.94 4.21
CA CYS A 119 25.74 -58.19 2.97
C CYS A 119 24.29 -58.63 3.24
N ALA A 120 23.31 -57.93 2.64
CA ALA A 120 21.91 -58.26 2.78
C ALA A 120 21.50 -59.66 2.25
N HIS A 121 22.31 -60.27 1.39
CA HIS A 121 22.01 -61.57 0.76
C HIS A 121 22.68 -62.73 1.46
N CYS A 122 23.97 -62.64 1.84
CA CYS A 122 24.77 -63.75 2.39
C CYS A 122 25.28 -63.50 3.81
N GLN A 123 24.93 -62.38 4.43
CA GLN A 123 25.30 -61.99 5.81
C GLN A 123 26.82 -61.85 6.06
N LYS A 124 27.66 -61.91 5.01
CA LYS A 124 29.10 -61.73 5.14
C LYS A 124 29.44 -60.30 5.55
N SER A 125 30.40 -60.13 6.46
CA SER A 125 30.85 -58.80 6.89
C SER A 125 31.45 -58.01 5.76
N LEU A 126 31.01 -56.74 5.59
CA LEU A 126 31.50 -55.78 4.62
C LEU A 126 32.27 -54.62 5.26
N LYS A 127 32.55 -54.67 6.56
CA LYS A 127 33.22 -53.59 7.32
C LYS A 127 34.59 -53.14 6.72
N LYS A 128 35.29 -54.03 6.04
CA LYS A 128 36.58 -53.75 5.41
C LYS A 128 36.51 -53.61 3.89
N VAL A 129 35.34 -53.64 3.32
CA VAL A 129 35.12 -53.51 1.87
C VAL A 129 35.08 -52.01 1.50
N VAL A 130 35.78 -51.64 0.43
CA VAL A 130 35.80 -50.25 -0.06
C VAL A 130 34.43 -49.86 -0.57
N VAL A 131 33.99 -48.65 -0.24
CA VAL A 131 32.72 -48.08 -0.71
C VAL A 131 32.77 -47.83 -2.21
N SER A 132 31.85 -48.43 -2.97
CA SER A 132 31.80 -48.29 -4.44
C SER A 132 31.09 -47.03 -4.90
N ALA A 133 30.04 -46.61 -4.19
CA ALA A 133 29.26 -45.41 -4.49
C ALA A 133 28.51 -44.90 -3.24
N LEU A 134 28.09 -43.67 -3.25
CA LEU A 134 27.26 -43.05 -2.22
C LEU A 134 25.96 -42.52 -2.86
N GLU A 135 24.82 -42.97 -2.40
CA GLU A 135 23.54 -42.32 -2.63
C GLU A 135 23.41 -41.20 -1.59
N LYS A 136 23.06 -40.00 -2.04
CA LYS A 136 22.94 -38.80 -1.18
C LYS A 136 21.49 -38.36 -1.09
N ARG A 137 21.02 -38.04 0.11
CA ARG A 137 19.77 -37.38 0.39
C ARG A 137 20.03 -36.28 1.38
N GLN A 138 19.33 -35.14 1.25
CA GLN A 138 19.48 -34.02 2.16
C GLN A 138 18.15 -33.67 2.77
N VAL A 139 18.14 -33.36 4.06
CA VAL A 139 17.02 -32.81 4.81
C VAL A 139 17.42 -31.39 5.20
N LEU A 140 16.63 -30.41 4.79
CA LEU A 140 16.83 -29.03 5.21
C LEU A 140 15.84 -28.76 6.33
N ASP A 141 16.37 -28.37 7.49
CA ASP A 141 15.59 -28.10 8.70
C ASP A 141 16.09 -26.82 9.37
N LEU A 142 15.31 -26.31 10.32
CA LEU A 142 15.69 -25.16 11.12
C LEU A 142 16.60 -25.61 12.28
N PRO A 143 17.68 -24.88 12.57
CA PRO A 143 18.40 -25.07 13.81
C PRO A 143 17.55 -24.65 15.00
N GLU A 144 17.95 -25.04 16.23
CA GLU A 144 17.32 -24.55 17.46
C GLU A 144 17.28 -23.02 17.49
N ILE A 145 16.07 -22.45 17.54
CA ILE A 145 15.87 -21.00 17.55
C ILE A 145 15.88 -20.51 18.99
N ARG A 146 16.85 -19.66 19.35
CA ARG A 146 16.98 -19.09 20.70
C ARG A 146 17.64 -17.72 20.68
N LEU A 147 17.35 -16.91 21.72
CA LEU A 147 18.12 -15.69 21.95
C LEU A 147 19.51 -16.03 22.51
N GLN A 148 20.52 -15.39 21.95
CA GLN A 148 21.90 -15.47 22.45
C GLN A 148 22.15 -14.29 23.40
N ALA A 149 22.44 -14.57 24.66
CA ALA A 149 22.86 -13.55 25.62
C ALA A 149 24.39 -13.37 25.58
N THR A 150 24.82 -12.11 25.45
CA THR A 150 26.23 -11.74 25.58
C THR A 150 26.39 -10.87 26.82
N GLU A 151 27.20 -11.29 27.77
CA GLU A 151 27.53 -10.51 28.96
C GLU A 151 28.79 -9.67 28.73
N HIS A 152 28.70 -8.38 28.96
CA HIS A 152 29.82 -7.46 28.93
C HIS A 152 30.25 -7.14 30.36
N GLN A 153 31.51 -7.42 30.68
CA GLN A 153 32.07 -7.16 32.03
C GLN A 153 33.13 -6.06 31.96
N ALA A 154 32.95 -4.97 32.70
CA ALA A 154 33.94 -3.90 32.79
C ALA A 154 34.78 -4.08 34.07
N GLU A 155 36.07 -4.33 33.94
CA GLU A 155 36.98 -4.43 35.04
C GLU A 155 37.06 -3.11 35.83
N ILE A 156 37.11 -3.19 37.14
CA ILE A 156 37.40 -2.07 38.05
C ILE A 156 38.69 -2.40 38.79
N LYS A 157 39.71 -1.57 38.61
CA LYS A 157 41.03 -1.78 39.25
C LYS A 157 41.38 -0.58 40.11
N ASN A 158 42.02 -0.87 41.28
CA ASN A 158 42.62 0.15 42.12
C ASN A 158 44.06 0.38 41.67
N CYS A 159 44.42 1.64 41.32
CA CYS A 159 45.76 2.00 40.91
C CYS A 159 46.74 1.93 42.08
N PRO A 160 47.80 1.13 42.04
CA PRO A 160 48.74 1.02 43.13
C PRO A 160 49.54 2.31 43.40
N ALA A 161 49.66 3.18 42.40
CA ALA A 161 50.40 4.43 42.53
C ALA A 161 49.56 5.55 43.17
N CYS A 162 48.34 5.81 42.64
CA CYS A 162 47.48 6.91 43.12
C CYS A 162 46.31 6.47 44.02
N ARG A 163 46.10 5.17 44.22
CA ARG A 163 45.01 4.53 44.99
C ARG A 163 43.60 4.89 44.51
N LYS A 164 43.44 5.35 43.27
CA LYS A 164 42.13 5.66 42.66
C LYS A 164 41.63 4.47 41.91
N PHE A 165 40.29 4.28 41.94
CA PHE A 165 39.60 3.28 41.11
C PHE A 165 39.52 3.76 39.65
N THR A 166 39.81 2.85 38.74
CA THR A 166 39.60 3.04 37.30
C THR A 166 38.71 1.92 36.80
N ARG A 167 37.67 2.25 36.07
CA ARG A 167 36.72 1.31 35.45
C ARG A 167 36.92 1.30 33.95
N ALA A 168 36.89 0.12 33.33
CA ALA A 168 36.85 -0.02 31.89
C ALA A 168 35.53 0.53 31.29
N VAL A 169 35.57 1.01 30.07
CA VAL A 169 34.41 1.58 29.38
C VAL A 169 33.70 0.48 28.61
N PHE A 170 32.38 0.43 28.72
CA PHE A 170 31.55 -0.43 27.88
C PHE A 170 31.52 0.05 26.43
N PRO A 171 31.26 -0.83 25.45
CA PRO A 171 30.96 -0.41 24.09
C PRO A 171 29.83 0.61 24.03
N VAL A 172 29.87 1.51 23.04
CA VAL A 172 28.93 2.65 22.92
C VAL A 172 27.46 2.19 22.81
N ASP A 173 27.21 1.01 22.29
CA ASP A 173 25.88 0.43 22.12
C ASP A 173 25.45 -0.46 23.31
N VAL A 174 26.26 -0.58 24.37
CA VAL A 174 25.93 -1.28 25.62
C VAL A 174 25.69 -0.23 26.71
N ILE A 175 24.46 0.27 26.76
CA ILE A 175 24.09 1.42 27.60
C ILE A 175 23.24 1.04 28.82
N GLN A 176 22.61 -0.15 28.82
CA GLN A 176 21.72 -0.61 29.88
C GLN A 176 22.25 -1.88 30.52
N ALA A 177 21.84 -2.16 31.75
CA ALA A 177 22.21 -3.39 32.46
C ALA A 177 21.71 -4.65 31.71
N VAL A 178 20.52 -4.56 31.10
CA VAL A 178 19.94 -5.58 30.23
C VAL A 178 19.26 -4.88 29.06
N GLN A 179 19.52 -5.31 27.82
CA GLN A 179 18.93 -4.70 26.64
C GLN A 179 18.79 -5.71 25.50
N TYR A 180 17.84 -5.48 24.63
CA TYR A 180 17.70 -6.23 23.39
C TYR A 180 18.70 -5.73 22.33
N GLY A 181 19.36 -6.66 21.64
CA GLY A 181 20.29 -6.36 20.58
C GLY A 181 19.61 -5.94 19.26
N LYS A 182 20.40 -5.43 18.32
CA LYS A 182 19.90 -4.88 17.05
C LYS A 182 19.13 -5.91 16.20
N ARG A 183 19.54 -7.19 16.20
CA ARG A 183 18.90 -8.23 15.39
C ARG A 183 17.46 -8.51 15.83
N ILE A 184 17.23 -8.69 17.14
CA ILE A 184 15.86 -8.94 17.65
C ILE A 184 14.99 -7.69 17.52
N LYS A 185 15.54 -6.48 17.72
CA LYS A 185 14.81 -5.22 17.42
C LYS A 185 14.41 -5.10 15.97
N ALA A 186 15.29 -5.46 15.03
CA ALA A 186 14.95 -5.49 13.60
C ALA A 186 13.84 -6.50 13.30
N GLN A 187 13.80 -7.63 13.99
CA GLN A 187 12.74 -8.62 13.83
C GLN A 187 11.40 -8.16 14.42
N MET A 188 11.42 -7.48 15.58
CA MET A 188 10.22 -6.81 16.14
C MET A 188 9.62 -5.85 15.12
N ALA A 189 10.42 -4.96 14.57
CA ALA A 189 9.98 -4.00 13.55
C ALA A 189 9.54 -4.70 12.25
N TYR A 190 10.22 -5.76 11.81
CA TYR A 190 9.82 -6.54 10.64
C TYR A 190 8.43 -7.16 10.82
N PHE A 191 8.15 -7.78 11.96
CA PHE A 191 6.85 -8.37 12.22
C PHE A 191 5.75 -7.32 12.33
N HIS A 192 6.00 -6.23 13.03
CA HIS A 192 4.99 -5.20 13.24
C HIS A 192 4.75 -4.34 11.98
N GLU A 193 5.81 -3.78 11.40
CA GLU A 193 5.70 -2.80 10.30
C GLU A 193 5.57 -3.46 8.92
N TYR A 194 6.33 -4.53 8.64
CA TYR A 194 6.33 -5.14 7.31
C TYR A 194 5.30 -6.27 7.19
N GLN A 195 5.20 -7.14 8.21
CA GLN A 195 4.19 -8.19 8.23
C GLN A 195 2.83 -7.71 8.73
N LEU A 196 2.74 -6.47 9.21
CA LEU A 196 1.52 -5.83 9.70
C LEU A 196 0.84 -6.59 10.84
N LEU A 197 1.63 -7.28 11.68
CA LEU A 197 1.11 -7.94 12.86
C LEU A 197 0.74 -6.90 13.92
N PRO A 198 -0.44 -6.97 14.55
CA PRO A 198 -0.76 -6.15 15.72
C PRO A 198 0.26 -6.36 16.85
N LEU A 199 0.47 -5.39 17.72
CA LEU A 199 1.48 -5.44 18.78
C LEU A 199 1.36 -6.71 19.63
N GLY A 200 0.15 -7.05 20.11
CA GLY A 200 -0.08 -8.27 20.89
C GLY A 200 0.27 -9.55 20.12
N ARG A 201 -0.04 -9.61 18.81
CA ARG A 201 0.34 -10.77 17.96
C ARG A 201 1.84 -10.81 17.68
N THR A 202 2.48 -9.67 17.59
CA THR A 202 3.94 -9.59 17.47
C THR A 202 4.61 -10.15 18.73
N ASN A 203 4.13 -9.77 19.93
CA ASN A 203 4.61 -10.31 21.20
C ASN A 203 4.39 -11.83 21.29
N GLU A 204 3.16 -12.31 21.00
CA GLU A 204 2.83 -13.74 20.97
C GLU A 204 3.78 -14.52 20.05
N THR A 205 4.03 -14.00 18.83
CA THR A 205 4.95 -14.63 17.87
C THR A 205 6.39 -14.70 18.39
N LEU A 206 6.85 -13.62 19.05
CA LEU A 206 8.20 -13.59 19.64
C LEU A 206 8.32 -14.53 20.84
N TYR A 207 7.24 -14.66 21.63
CA TYR A 207 7.17 -15.62 22.72
C TYR A 207 7.24 -17.06 22.20
N ASP A 208 6.43 -17.40 21.19
CA ASP A 208 6.42 -18.73 20.58
C ASP A 208 7.77 -19.13 19.98
N LEU A 209 8.50 -18.16 19.38
CA LEU A 209 9.78 -18.42 18.74
C LEU A 209 10.97 -18.44 19.70
N TYR A 210 10.93 -17.64 20.78
CA TYR A 210 12.12 -17.36 21.59
C TYR A 210 11.89 -17.54 23.10
N ASP A 211 10.69 -17.94 23.52
CA ASP A 211 10.30 -18.01 24.95
C ASP A 211 10.56 -16.68 25.68
N GLN A 212 10.26 -15.56 24.98
CA GLN A 212 10.54 -14.22 25.49
C GLN A 212 9.30 -13.33 25.40
N ASP A 213 8.74 -13.00 26.56
CA ASP A 213 7.65 -12.02 26.67
C ASP A 213 8.21 -10.59 26.53
N ILE A 214 7.87 -9.93 25.41
CA ILE A 214 8.37 -8.61 25.06
C ILE A 214 7.24 -7.59 25.13
N ALA A 215 7.35 -6.63 26.06
CA ALA A 215 6.33 -5.60 26.21
C ALA A 215 6.09 -4.83 24.91
N GLU A 216 4.82 -4.52 24.59
CA GLU A 216 4.41 -3.76 23.40
C GLU A 216 5.15 -2.42 23.25
N GLY A 217 5.41 -1.73 24.36
CA GLY A 217 6.22 -0.50 24.38
C GLY A 217 7.66 -0.70 23.90
N THR A 218 8.25 -1.88 24.13
CA THR A 218 9.59 -2.22 23.62
C THR A 218 9.55 -2.42 22.11
N ILE A 219 8.49 -3.05 21.58
CA ILE A 219 8.29 -3.23 20.13
C ILE A 219 8.16 -1.86 19.44
N LEU A 220 7.34 -0.96 20.01
CA LEU A 220 7.19 0.41 19.49
C LEU A 220 8.52 1.17 19.50
N SER A 221 9.28 1.10 20.62
CA SER A 221 10.59 1.75 20.69
C SER A 221 11.59 1.20 19.66
N ALA A 222 11.52 -0.09 19.36
CA ALA A 222 12.33 -0.68 18.28
C ALA A 222 11.93 -0.16 16.90
N CYS A 223 10.63 0.05 16.63
CA CYS A 223 10.13 0.66 15.41
C CYS A 223 10.58 2.12 15.28
N GLU A 224 10.52 2.91 16.35
CA GLU A 224 10.99 4.30 16.39
C GLU A 224 12.50 4.39 16.13
N GLU A 225 13.31 3.52 16.73
CA GLU A 225 14.75 3.45 16.50
C GLU A 225 15.06 3.11 15.03
N LEU A 226 14.31 2.17 14.44
CA LEU A 226 14.43 1.84 13.02
C LEU A 226 14.05 3.02 12.14
N ALA A 227 12.92 3.71 12.43
CA ALA A 227 12.48 4.88 11.69
C ALA A 227 13.56 5.98 11.66
N GLY A 228 14.18 6.26 12.82
CA GLY A 228 15.33 7.19 12.89
C GLY A 228 16.52 6.73 12.05
N THR A 229 16.81 5.44 12.04
CA THR A 229 17.92 4.87 11.27
C THR A 229 17.71 4.99 9.76
N VAL A 230 16.47 4.84 9.26
CA VAL A 230 16.16 4.89 7.82
C VAL A 230 15.82 6.30 7.32
N GLN A 231 15.71 7.29 8.21
CA GLN A 231 15.37 8.67 7.85
C GLN A 231 16.25 9.25 6.74
N PRO A 232 17.60 9.09 6.74
CA PRO A 232 18.44 9.60 5.65
C PRO A 232 18.08 9.01 4.27
N VAL A 233 17.66 7.75 4.23
CA VAL A 233 17.21 7.09 3.00
C VAL A 233 15.87 7.67 2.55
N GLN A 234 14.95 7.91 3.49
CA GLN A 234 13.66 8.56 3.20
C GLN A 234 13.84 9.96 2.61
N GLU A 235 14.76 10.76 3.17
CA GLU A 235 15.10 12.09 2.65
C GLU A 235 15.72 12.00 1.24
N ALA A 236 16.60 11.04 1.00
CA ALA A 236 17.20 10.84 -0.32
C ALA A 236 16.15 10.41 -1.36
N VAL A 237 15.18 9.57 -0.99
CA VAL A 237 14.04 9.20 -1.86
C VAL A 237 13.20 10.43 -2.20
N LYS A 238 12.88 11.25 -1.20
CA LYS A 238 12.13 12.50 -1.37
C LYS A 238 12.86 13.46 -2.31
N ASP A 239 14.15 13.67 -2.09
CA ASP A 239 14.99 14.55 -2.92
C ASP A 239 15.03 14.05 -4.38
N HIS A 240 15.26 12.77 -4.59
CA HIS A 240 15.26 12.16 -5.93
C HIS A 240 13.91 12.36 -6.64
N LEU A 241 12.78 12.10 -5.97
CA LEU A 241 11.45 12.30 -6.56
C LEU A 241 11.19 13.77 -6.89
N THR A 242 11.70 14.70 -6.09
CA THR A 242 11.49 16.13 -6.27
C THR A 242 12.30 16.69 -7.44
N HIS A 243 13.61 16.37 -7.52
CA HIS A 243 14.54 17.07 -8.37
C HIS A 243 15.02 16.27 -9.58
N THR A 244 15.03 14.93 -9.49
CA THR A 244 15.64 14.05 -10.52
C THR A 244 14.61 13.29 -11.34
N ALA A 245 13.50 12.89 -10.73
CA ALA A 245 12.51 12.06 -11.40
C ALA A 245 11.79 12.82 -12.52
N LYS A 246 11.77 12.24 -13.72
CA LYS A 246 11.08 12.84 -14.89
C LYS A 246 9.56 12.81 -14.77
N VAL A 247 9.03 11.79 -14.11
CA VAL A 247 7.59 11.58 -13.90
C VAL A 247 7.38 11.08 -12.48
N VAL A 248 6.48 11.74 -11.74
CA VAL A 248 6.07 11.36 -10.38
C VAL A 248 4.56 11.22 -10.35
N ARG A 249 4.08 10.11 -9.81
CA ARG A 249 2.65 9.84 -9.59
C ARG A 249 2.29 10.25 -8.19
N PHE A 250 1.15 10.93 -8.06
CA PHE A 250 0.61 11.37 -6.77
C PHE A 250 -0.79 10.79 -6.57
N ASP A 251 -1.08 10.39 -5.35
CA ASP A 251 -2.41 9.93 -4.92
C ASP A 251 -2.55 10.12 -3.41
N GLU A 252 -3.79 10.17 -2.89
CA GLU A 252 -4.06 10.25 -1.48
C GLU A 252 -5.11 9.22 -1.05
N SER A 253 -4.88 8.61 0.10
CA SER A 253 -5.81 7.68 0.73
C SER A 253 -6.17 8.14 2.13
N GLY A 254 -7.48 8.16 2.44
CA GLY A 254 -7.94 8.49 3.79
C GLY A 254 -7.76 7.31 4.74
N ALA A 255 -7.25 7.58 5.94
CA ALA A 255 -7.20 6.64 7.04
C ALA A 255 -7.66 7.29 8.35
N ARG A 256 -8.22 6.50 9.27
CA ARG A 256 -8.65 6.99 10.58
C ARG A 256 -7.70 6.50 11.66
N ALA A 257 -7.12 7.45 12.40
CA ALA A 257 -6.35 7.19 13.60
C ALA A 257 -7.05 7.87 14.79
N ILE A 258 -7.34 7.12 15.84
CA ILE A 258 -8.05 7.59 17.05
C ILE A 258 -9.34 8.36 16.68
N GLY A 259 -10.13 7.81 15.75
CA GLY A 259 -11.39 8.41 15.28
C GLY A 259 -11.25 9.64 14.37
N LYS A 260 -10.07 10.22 14.20
CA LYS A 260 -9.80 11.37 13.35
C LYS A 260 -9.34 10.95 11.96
N LEU A 261 -9.82 11.64 10.92
CA LEU A 261 -9.41 11.40 9.54
C LEU A 261 -8.03 12.02 9.30
N HIS A 262 -7.12 11.20 8.80
CA HIS A 262 -5.81 11.59 8.28
C HIS A 262 -5.69 11.13 6.83
N TRP A 263 -4.72 11.65 6.11
CA TRP A 263 -4.48 11.34 4.72
C TRP A 263 -3.06 10.84 4.54
N PHE A 264 -2.94 9.67 3.93
CA PHE A 264 -1.69 9.18 3.38
C PHE A 264 -1.51 9.80 2.01
N HIS A 265 -0.45 10.57 1.86
CA HIS A 265 -0.01 11.11 0.58
C HIS A 265 1.07 10.20 0.03
N VAL A 266 0.95 9.86 -1.24
CA VAL A 266 1.90 9.01 -1.95
C VAL A 266 2.52 9.79 -3.08
N ALA A 267 3.84 9.77 -3.17
CA ALA A 267 4.59 10.24 -4.33
C ALA A 267 5.48 9.10 -4.83
N SER A 268 5.33 8.69 -6.10
CA SER A 268 6.06 7.52 -6.61
C SER A 268 6.51 7.68 -8.05
N ASN A 269 7.61 7.03 -8.39
CA ASN A 269 8.02 6.78 -9.78
C ASN A 269 8.01 5.27 -10.07
N GLU A 270 8.80 4.79 -11.02
CA GLU A 270 8.90 3.38 -11.39
C GLU A 270 9.61 2.53 -10.32
N TYR A 271 10.52 3.13 -9.54
CA TYR A 271 11.41 2.41 -8.63
C TYR A 271 11.22 2.79 -7.16
N LEU A 272 10.76 4.01 -6.89
CA LEU A 272 10.74 4.59 -5.54
C LEU A 272 9.34 5.07 -5.18
N THR A 273 8.99 4.92 -3.91
CA THR A 273 7.74 5.44 -3.33
C THR A 273 8.03 6.15 -2.02
N TYR A 274 7.53 7.36 -1.89
CA TYR A 274 7.55 8.16 -0.68
C TYR A 274 6.14 8.26 -0.10
N TYR A 275 6.00 8.04 1.20
CA TYR A 275 4.75 8.18 1.92
C TYR A 275 4.85 9.30 2.95
N ALA A 276 3.79 10.09 3.07
CA ALA A 276 3.64 11.08 4.12
C ALA A 276 2.22 11.05 4.69
N VAL A 277 2.10 11.28 5.99
CA VAL A 277 0.81 11.38 6.66
C VAL A 277 0.53 12.83 7.04
N HIS A 278 -0.68 13.31 6.74
CA HIS A 278 -1.09 14.66 7.09
C HIS A 278 -2.59 14.71 7.46
N ALA A 279 -2.96 15.63 8.35
CA ALA A 279 -4.36 15.81 8.77
C ALA A 279 -5.25 16.41 7.66
N LYS A 280 -4.67 17.00 6.62
CA LYS A 280 -5.38 17.61 5.48
C LYS A 280 -5.03 16.88 4.19
N ARG A 281 -5.98 16.87 3.23
CA ARG A 281 -5.79 16.27 1.91
C ARG A 281 -5.17 17.23 0.89
N GLY A 282 -5.56 18.50 0.91
CA GLY A 282 -5.29 19.45 -0.17
C GLY A 282 -3.96 20.20 -0.01
N ARG A 283 -3.93 21.41 -0.56
CA ARG A 283 -2.75 22.25 -0.71
C ARG A 283 -1.87 22.36 0.54
N VAL A 284 -2.48 22.53 1.73
CA VAL A 284 -1.73 22.65 2.98
C VAL A 284 -0.81 21.44 3.23
N ALA A 285 -1.32 20.24 2.94
CA ALA A 285 -0.54 19.03 3.06
C ALA A 285 0.55 18.93 1.97
N MET A 286 0.20 19.23 0.73
CA MET A 286 1.13 19.20 -0.41
C MET A 286 2.29 20.18 -0.21
N ASP A 287 2.01 21.39 0.29
CA ASP A 287 3.01 22.40 0.62
C ASP A 287 3.91 21.92 1.78
N ALA A 288 3.34 21.34 2.84
CA ALA A 288 4.10 20.81 3.99
C ALA A 288 5.00 19.62 3.61
N ILE A 289 4.52 18.72 2.73
CA ILE A 289 5.31 17.60 2.22
C ILE A 289 6.46 18.08 1.34
N GLY A 290 6.24 19.14 0.55
CA GLY A 290 7.29 19.86 -0.17
C GLY A 290 7.81 19.22 -1.46
N ILE A 291 7.28 18.05 -1.89
CA ILE A 291 7.66 17.45 -3.18
C ILE A 291 7.04 18.22 -4.33
N LEU A 292 5.72 18.35 -4.33
CA LEU A 292 4.97 18.94 -5.45
C LEU A 292 5.28 20.41 -5.70
N PRO A 293 5.45 21.27 -4.68
CA PRO A 293 5.86 22.68 -4.88
C PRO A 293 7.20 22.84 -5.58
N ASN A 294 8.11 21.88 -5.41
CA ASN A 294 9.48 21.93 -5.92
C ASN A 294 9.73 20.91 -7.05
N LEU A 295 8.67 20.32 -7.62
CA LEU A 295 8.80 19.26 -8.62
C LEU A 295 9.33 19.81 -9.94
N HIS A 296 10.47 19.30 -10.39
CA HIS A 296 11.03 19.62 -11.70
C HIS A 296 10.47 18.75 -12.84
N GLY A 297 9.88 17.60 -12.51
CA GLY A 297 9.33 16.64 -13.45
C GLY A 297 7.87 16.92 -13.86
N ARG A 298 7.20 15.85 -14.30
CA ARG A 298 5.77 15.83 -14.58
C ARG A 298 5.03 15.15 -13.43
N ALA A 299 4.00 15.81 -12.91
CA ALA A 299 3.05 15.23 -11.95
C ALA A 299 1.96 14.45 -12.71
N ILE A 300 1.75 13.19 -12.33
CA ILE A 300 0.59 12.39 -12.77
C ILE A 300 -0.31 12.22 -11.54
N HIS A 301 -1.56 12.67 -11.63
CA HIS A 301 -2.51 12.68 -10.51
C HIS A 301 -3.96 12.52 -10.99
N ASP A 302 -4.90 12.45 -10.05
CA ASP A 302 -6.32 12.61 -10.34
C ASP A 302 -6.63 14.07 -10.75
N ASP A 303 -7.89 14.40 -10.95
CA ASP A 303 -8.33 15.75 -11.33
C ASP A 303 -8.57 16.69 -10.15
N LEU A 304 -8.03 16.37 -8.94
CA LEU A 304 -8.20 17.22 -7.76
C LEU A 304 -7.65 18.65 -8.03
N PRO A 305 -8.46 19.71 -7.91
CA PRO A 305 -8.08 21.08 -8.28
C PRO A 305 -6.82 21.61 -7.58
N SER A 306 -6.47 21.05 -6.40
CA SER A 306 -5.28 21.46 -5.65
C SER A 306 -3.99 21.23 -6.42
N TYR A 307 -3.90 20.19 -7.23
CA TYR A 307 -2.71 19.85 -8.02
C TYR A 307 -2.38 20.90 -9.07
N PHE A 308 -3.39 21.43 -9.76
CA PHE A 308 -3.21 22.40 -10.85
C PHE A 308 -2.73 23.78 -10.40
N ARG A 309 -2.54 23.99 -9.09
CA ARG A 309 -1.99 25.24 -8.53
C ARG A 309 -0.47 25.28 -8.55
N TYR A 310 0.20 24.19 -8.92
CA TYR A 310 1.66 24.08 -8.97
C TYR A 310 2.16 24.24 -10.40
N GLY A 311 3.34 24.84 -10.59
CA GLY A 311 3.88 25.21 -11.88
C GLY A 311 4.54 24.05 -12.67
N CYS A 312 4.52 22.83 -12.16
CA CYS A 312 5.07 21.67 -12.85
C CYS A 312 4.20 21.25 -14.06
N LYS A 313 4.71 20.36 -14.93
CA LYS A 313 3.90 19.75 -15.99
C LYS A 313 2.94 18.74 -15.39
N HIS A 314 1.68 18.77 -15.82
CA HIS A 314 0.64 17.87 -15.34
C HIS A 314 0.29 16.80 -16.37
N GLY A 315 -0.19 15.65 -15.87
CA GLY A 315 -0.84 14.61 -16.63
C GLY A 315 -1.89 13.94 -15.75
N LEU A 316 -3.03 13.60 -16.34
CA LEU A 316 -4.11 12.94 -15.59
C LEU A 316 -3.89 11.42 -15.56
N CYS A 317 -4.30 10.82 -14.46
CA CYS A 317 -4.15 9.39 -14.24
C CYS A 317 -5.19 8.59 -15.05
N ASN A 318 -4.74 7.79 -16.01
CA ASN A 318 -5.62 6.97 -16.85
C ASN A 318 -6.44 5.95 -16.05
N ALA A 319 -5.97 5.49 -14.88
CA ALA A 319 -6.76 4.62 -14.03
C ALA A 319 -8.01 5.33 -13.49
N HIS A 320 -7.93 6.62 -13.18
CA HIS A 320 -9.07 7.43 -12.79
C HIS A 320 -10.03 7.66 -13.98
N HIS A 321 -9.49 7.96 -15.18
CA HIS A 321 -10.31 8.06 -16.39
C HIS A 321 -11.06 6.76 -16.68
N LEU A 322 -10.41 5.60 -16.59
CA LEU A 322 -11.06 4.32 -16.80
C LEU A 322 -12.19 4.06 -15.81
N ARG A 323 -12.01 4.45 -14.52
CA ARG A 323 -13.09 4.36 -13.52
C ARG A 323 -14.24 5.31 -13.83
N SER A 324 -13.97 6.53 -14.24
CA SER A 324 -15.01 7.49 -14.64
C SER A 324 -15.78 7.01 -15.87
N LEU A 325 -15.09 6.40 -16.85
CA LEU A 325 -15.74 5.80 -18.01
C LEU A 325 -16.58 4.58 -17.64
N GLU A 326 -16.16 3.79 -16.64
CA GLU A 326 -16.96 2.67 -16.12
C GLU A 326 -18.26 3.20 -15.50
N PHE A 327 -18.21 4.23 -14.67
CA PHE A 327 -19.39 4.89 -14.14
C PHE A 327 -20.36 5.33 -15.23
N LEU A 328 -19.83 5.98 -16.28
CA LEU A 328 -20.64 6.43 -17.40
C LEU A 328 -21.27 5.25 -18.15
N LEU A 329 -20.55 4.13 -18.32
CA LEU A 329 -21.11 2.93 -18.95
C LEU A 329 -22.20 2.27 -18.11
N GLU A 330 -22.04 2.26 -16.79
CA GLU A 330 -23.02 1.68 -15.87
C GLU A 330 -24.31 2.53 -15.77
N ARG A 331 -24.16 3.85 -15.79
CA ARG A 331 -25.28 4.78 -15.54
C ARG A 331 -25.89 5.37 -16.80
N TYR A 332 -25.04 5.69 -17.79
CA TYR A 332 -25.41 6.36 -19.03
C TYR A 332 -24.76 5.64 -20.23
N PRO A 333 -25.20 4.43 -20.58
CA PRO A 333 -24.54 3.63 -21.61
C PRO A 333 -24.61 4.32 -22.98
N GLN A 334 -23.45 4.78 -23.47
CA GLN A 334 -23.28 5.41 -24.77
C GLN A 334 -22.14 4.77 -25.55
N ALA A 335 -22.28 4.62 -26.86
CA ALA A 335 -21.30 3.95 -27.71
C ALA A 335 -19.91 4.60 -27.68
N TRP A 336 -19.84 5.93 -27.59
CA TRP A 336 -18.56 6.66 -27.54
C TRP A 336 -17.79 6.39 -26.26
N VAL A 337 -18.46 6.19 -25.11
CA VAL A 337 -17.82 5.89 -23.83
C VAL A 337 -17.06 4.57 -23.90
N LYS A 338 -17.71 3.55 -24.50
CA LYS A 338 -17.06 2.27 -24.73
C LYS A 338 -15.86 2.40 -25.66
N LYS A 339 -16.01 3.11 -26.77
CA LYS A 339 -14.91 3.34 -27.75
C LYS A 339 -13.72 4.03 -27.10
N LEU A 340 -13.95 5.06 -26.27
CA LEU A 340 -12.88 5.78 -25.58
C LEU A 340 -12.19 4.87 -24.54
N LYS A 341 -12.95 4.06 -23.78
CA LYS A 341 -12.39 3.09 -22.84
C LYS A 341 -11.50 2.07 -23.55
N ASP A 342 -12.00 1.49 -24.65
CA ASP A 342 -11.27 0.50 -25.45
C ASP A 342 -9.99 1.12 -26.02
N LEU A 343 -10.04 2.34 -26.56
CA LEU A 343 -8.87 3.08 -27.07
C LEU A 343 -7.80 3.28 -25.99
N LEU A 344 -8.17 3.70 -24.77
CA LEU A 344 -7.20 3.87 -23.67
C LEU A 344 -6.51 2.55 -23.31
N LEU A 345 -7.25 1.43 -23.31
CA LEU A 345 -6.70 0.11 -23.06
C LEU A 345 -5.80 -0.39 -24.20
N GLU A 346 -6.15 -0.10 -25.46
CA GLU A 346 -5.31 -0.40 -26.62
C GLU A 346 -3.99 0.38 -26.59
N ILE A 347 -4.03 1.68 -26.26
CA ILE A 347 -2.84 2.50 -26.08
C ILE A 347 -1.95 1.91 -24.98
N GLN A 348 -2.52 1.54 -23.84
CA GLN A 348 -1.78 0.91 -22.77
C GLN A 348 -1.08 -0.36 -23.23
N ALA A 349 -1.80 -1.27 -23.89
CA ALA A 349 -1.25 -2.52 -24.40
C ALA A 349 -0.14 -2.29 -25.45
N ALA A 350 -0.29 -1.28 -26.30
CA ALA A 350 0.72 -0.90 -27.30
C ALA A 350 1.99 -0.37 -26.61
N VAL A 351 1.85 0.45 -25.57
CA VAL A 351 2.99 0.96 -24.76
C VAL A 351 3.70 -0.19 -24.06
N GLU A 352 2.99 -1.08 -23.36
CA GLU A 352 3.56 -2.23 -22.69
C GLU A 352 4.36 -3.13 -23.66
N LYS A 353 3.80 -3.37 -24.85
CA LYS A 353 4.48 -4.11 -25.91
C LYS A 353 5.72 -3.38 -26.46
N ALA A 354 5.70 -2.05 -26.51
CA ALA A 354 6.87 -1.28 -26.93
C ALA A 354 7.97 -1.30 -25.88
N VAL A 355 7.62 -1.13 -24.60
CA VAL A 355 8.55 -1.21 -23.46
C VAL A 355 9.19 -2.59 -23.37
N SER A 356 8.42 -3.68 -23.53
CA SER A 356 8.96 -5.04 -23.53
C SER A 356 9.99 -5.31 -24.65
N LYS A 357 9.98 -4.48 -25.70
CA LYS A 357 10.92 -4.50 -26.81
C LYS A 357 11.98 -3.39 -26.75
N ALA A 358 12.19 -2.79 -25.57
CA ALA A 358 13.11 -1.68 -25.31
C ALA A 358 12.94 -0.47 -26.27
N LYS A 359 11.71 -0.24 -26.78
CA LYS A 359 11.41 0.93 -27.63
C LYS A 359 11.06 2.13 -26.76
N THR A 360 11.60 3.29 -27.09
CA THR A 360 11.41 4.55 -26.35
C THR A 360 10.20 5.36 -26.81
N ARG A 361 9.58 4.99 -27.94
CA ARG A 361 8.36 5.65 -28.49
C ARG A 361 7.54 4.69 -29.35
N LEU A 362 6.25 4.96 -29.45
CA LEU A 362 5.38 4.27 -30.42
C LEU A 362 5.59 4.84 -31.81
N PRO A 363 5.45 4.01 -32.88
CA PRO A 363 5.43 4.51 -34.26
C PRO A 363 4.22 5.41 -34.48
N VAL A 364 4.40 6.49 -35.26
CA VAL A 364 3.31 7.46 -35.56
C VAL A 364 2.10 6.81 -36.24
N LYS A 365 2.29 5.69 -36.96
CA LYS A 365 1.21 4.94 -37.64
C LYS A 365 0.38 4.02 -36.68
N THR A 366 0.68 4.00 -35.37
CA THR A 366 -0.01 3.13 -34.41
C THR A 366 -1.05 3.91 -33.60
N LEU A 367 -1.13 5.20 -33.76
CA LEU A 367 -2.14 6.12 -33.24
C LEU A 367 -3.03 6.61 -34.39
#